data_b364120f38c8bd8ef9438926b4cf620e
#
_entry.id   b364120f38c8bd8ef9438926b4cf620e
#
_cell.length_a   1.000
_cell.length_b   1.000
_cell.length_c   1.000
_cell.angle_alpha   90.00
_cell.angle_beta   90.00
_cell.angle_gamma   90.00
#
_symmetry.space_group_name_H-M   'P 1'
#
loop_
_entity.id
_entity.type
_entity.pdbx_description
1 polymer ?
#
loop_
_entity_poly.entity_id
_entity_poly.type
_entity_poly.pdbx_seq_one_letter_code
_entity_poly.pdbx_strand_id
1 'polypeptide(L)'
;SGSQPYMTWTDQAGMWDVIAAFGKNVMANVSFDGIISTGVMLQNLRTSPLDNEMNLTRDGYHMDNGISRYGAACTVFETLITPKYGIKLDNNSYRYAVENTSTSAYCTPVTDANAPVALKAARYAIENPYEVTDMSDVKEDLPGNSIGDVDYEEGSKE
;
A
#
# COMPACT_ATOMS: atom_id res chain seq x y z
N SER A 1 27.50 14.62 11.48
CA SER A 1 26.10 14.51 11.00
C SER A 1 25.87 15.62 9.99
N GLY A 2 26.05 15.33 8.71
CA GLY A 2 25.80 16.28 7.64
C GLY A 2 24.28 16.43 7.50
N SER A 3 23.74 17.58 7.91
CA SER A 3 22.39 17.96 7.57
C SER A 3 22.30 18.01 6.04
N GLN A 4 21.38 17.24 5.49
CA GLN A 4 21.10 17.25 4.06
C GLN A 4 20.47 18.62 3.73
N PRO A 5 21.15 19.53 2.99
CA PRO A 5 20.72 20.92 2.84
C PRO A 5 19.45 21.11 2.00
N TYR A 6 18.89 20.05 1.46
CA TYR A 6 17.66 20.04 0.66
C TYR A 6 16.43 19.49 1.40
N MET A 7 16.57 19.06 2.64
CA MET A 7 15.43 18.68 3.47
C MET A 7 14.80 19.95 4.09
N THR A 8 13.84 20.51 3.40
CA THR A 8 13.09 21.68 3.86
C THR A 8 11.78 21.29 4.60
N TRP A 9 11.41 20.03 4.55
CA TRP A 9 10.24 19.51 5.27
C TRP A 9 10.62 19.05 6.68
N THR A 10 9.75 19.32 7.61
CA THR A 10 9.95 19.02 9.04
C THR A 10 9.27 17.74 9.48
N ASP A 11 8.38 17.20 8.64
CA ASP A 11 7.58 16.00 8.92
C ASP A 11 7.31 15.18 7.65
N GLN A 12 6.70 14.04 7.84
CA GLN A 12 6.38 13.10 6.77
C GLN A 12 5.32 13.64 5.79
N ALA A 13 4.36 14.41 6.27
CA ALA A 13 3.32 14.99 5.43
C ALA A 13 3.91 16.04 4.47
N GLY A 14 4.74 16.94 4.97
CA GLY A 14 5.44 17.92 4.13
C GLY A 14 6.37 17.27 3.11
N MET A 15 7.04 16.17 3.46
CA MET A 15 7.82 15.39 2.51
C MET A 15 6.93 14.80 1.40
N TRP A 16 5.78 14.26 1.78
CA TRP A 16 4.83 13.70 0.83
C TRP A 16 4.31 14.76 -0.16
N ASP A 17 3.95 15.94 0.32
CA ASP A 17 3.45 17.04 -0.52
C ASP A 17 4.47 17.42 -1.61
N VAL A 18 5.75 17.49 -1.25
CA VAL A 18 6.83 17.77 -2.22
C VAL A 18 6.97 16.65 -3.24
N ILE A 19 6.93 15.39 -2.81
CA ILE A 19 7.02 14.23 -3.71
C ILE A 19 5.82 14.19 -4.67
N ALA A 20 4.61 14.40 -4.18
CA ALA A 20 3.40 14.39 -4.99
C ALA A 20 3.40 15.54 -6.03
N ALA A 21 3.77 16.75 -5.60
CA ALA A 21 3.88 17.92 -6.48
C ALA A 21 4.94 17.69 -7.57
N PHE A 22 6.09 17.14 -7.22
CA PHE A 22 7.14 16.79 -8.17
C PHE A 22 6.66 15.74 -9.17
N GLY A 23 6.02 14.66 -8.70
CA GLY A 23 5.47 13.61 -9.56
C GLY A 23 4.45 14.15 -10.55
N LYS A 24 3.49 14.97 -10.11
CA LYS A 24 2.52 15.66 -11.00
C LYS A 24 3.21 16.48 -12.07
N ASN A 25 4.25 17.27 -11.68
CA ASN A 25 4.98 18.10 -12.61
C ASN A 25 5.75 17.28 -13.65
N VAL A 26 6.44 16.22 -13.22
CA VAL A 26 7.19 15.34 -14.13
C VAL A 26 6.26 14.69 -15.13
N MET A 27 5.13 14.12 -14.68
CA MET A 27 4.15 13.47 -15.56
C MET A 27 3.47 14.45 -16.54
N ALA A 28 3.34 15.72 -16.16
CA ALA A 28 2.79 16.76 -17.04
C ALA A 28 3.77 17.21 -18.15
N ASN A 29 5.07 17.08 -17.91
CA ASN A 29 6.11 17.64 -18.80
C ASN A 29 6.96 16.58 -19.52
N VAL A 30 6.86 15.33 -19.14
CA VAL A 30 7.61 14.22 -19.74
C VAL A 30 6.63 13.12 -20.14
N SER A 31 6.82 12.57 -21.33
CA SER A 31 6.00 11.46 -21.82
C SER A 31 6.46 10.16 -21.17
N PHE A 32 5.55 9.51 -20.45
CA PHE A 32 5.71 8.18 -19.87
C PHE A 32 4.53 7.31 -20.26
N ASP A 33 4.73 5.99 -20.27
CA ASP A 33 3.64 5.03 -20.52
C ASP A 33 2.66 4.92 -19.33
N GLY A 34 3.08 5.34 -18.14
CA GLY A 34 2.24 5.33 -16.94
C GLY A 34 3.02 5.59 -15.66
N ILE A 35 2.34 5.49 -14.54
CA ILE A 35 2.90 5.67 -13.21
C ILE A 35 2.58 4.45 -12.33
N ILE A 36 3.54 4.06 -11.51
CA ILE A 36 3.35 3.05 -10.46
C ILE A 36 3.37 3.77 -9.11
N SER A 37 2.19 4.02 -8.54
CA SER A 37 1.98 4.94 -7.41
C SER A 37 2.22 4.25 -6.05
N THR A 38 3.38 3.61 -5.85
CA THR A 38 3.71 2.93 -4.58
C THR A 38 3.78 3.89 -3.40
N GLY A 39 4.16 5.15 -3.63
CA GLY A 39 4.16 6.19 -2.60
C GLY A 39 2.75 6.52 -2.12
N VAL A 40 1.78 6.66 -3.05
CA VAL A 40 0.36 6.88 -2.69
C VAL A 40 -0.19 5.68 -1.95
N MET A 41 0.11 4.46 -2.41
CA MET A 41 -0.27 3.23 -1.71
C MET A 41 0.20 3.24 -0.25
N LEU A 42 1.44 3.64 0.01
CA LEU A 42 1.96 3.74 1.37
C LEU A 42 1.23 4.81 2.20
N GLN A 43 0.91 5.96 1.60
CA GLN A 43 0.13 6.99 2.27
C GLN A 43 -1.31 6.54 2.55
N ASN A 44 -1.94 5.81 1.63
CA ASN A 44 -3.25 5.19 1.86
C ASN A 44 -3.21 4.23 3.05
N LEU A 45 -2.19 3.36 3.13
CA LEU A 45 -1.99 2.48 4.30
C LEU A 45 -1.85 3.25 5.59
N ARG A 46 -1.23 4.44 5.58
CA ARG A 46 -1.09 5.29 6.77
C ARG A 46 -2.42 5.80 7.31
N THR A 47 -3.43 5.91 6.47
CA THR A 47 -4.78 6.28 6.92
C THR A 47 -5.60 5.07 7.39
N SER A 48 -5.13 3.85 7.14
CA SER A 48 -5.84 2.63 7.50
C SER A 48 -5.57 2.22 8.96
N PRO A 49 -6.37 1.29 9.52
CA PRO A 49 -6.11 0.72 10.84
C PRO A 49 -4.77 -0.02 10.98
N LEU A 50 -4.06 -0.26 9.88
CA LEU A 50 -2.71 -0.85 9.89
C LEU A 50 -1.63 0.18 10.25
N ASP A 51 -1.97 1.48 10.25
CA ASP A 51 -1.03 2.51 10.64
C ASP A 51 -0.90 2.54 12.17
N ASN A 52 0.26 2.19 12.63
CA ASN A 52 0.76 2.71 13.86
C ASN A 52 2.15 3.28 13.55
N GLU A 53 2.55 4.29 14.28
CA GLU A 53 3.62 5.24 13.97
C GLU A 53 4.92 4.68 13.36
N MET A 54 5.15 3.37 13.41
CA MET A 54 6.42 2.75 12.99
C MET A 54 6.27 1.50 12.12
N ASN A 55 5.08 0.95 11.96
CA ASN A 55 4.91 -0.38 11.36
C ASN A 55 5.03 -0.41 9.84
N LEU A 56 4.86 0.72 9.16
CA LEU A 56 4.91 0.79 7.69
C LEU A 56 6.30 1.15 7.17
N THR A 57 7.20 1.58 8.06
CA THR A 57 8.60 1.83 7.75
C THR A 57 9.50 1.14 8.76
N ARG A 58 10.64 0.61 8.31
CA ARG A 58 11.58 -0.08 9.20
C ARG A 58 12.54 0.86 9.95
N ASP A 59 12.75 2.07 9.43
CA ASP A 59 13.74 3.02 9.92
C ASP A 59 13.30 4.49 9.74
N GLY A 60 12.02 4.73 9.49
CA GLY A 60 11.46 6.05 9.21
C GLY A 60 11.55 6.49 7.73
N TYR A 61 12.30 5.78 6.89
CA TYR A 61 12.49 6.10 5.47
C TYR A 61 12.12 4.95 4.54
N HIS A 62 12.59 3.75 4.83
CA HIS A 62 12.39 2.60 3.97
C HIS A 62 11.12 1.86 4.37
N MET A 63 10.38 1.38 3.38
CA MET A 63 9.24 0.49 3.63
C MET A 63 9.67 -0.68 4.52
N ASP A 64 8.80 -1.10 5.39
CA ASP A 64 9.00 -2.31 6.17
C ASP A 64 9.15 -3.53 5.23
N ASN A 65 9.66 -4.62 5.76
CA ASN A 65 9.88 -5.82 4.95
C ASN A 65 8.63 -6.67 4.77
N GLY A 66 7.51 -6.30 5.39
CA GLY A 66 6.25 -7.02 5.37
C GLY A 66 5.18 -6.31 4.57
N ILE A 67 4.16 -5.80 5.25
CA ILE A 67 2.91 -5.33 4.63
C ILE A 67 3.11 -4.18 3.65
N SER A 68 4.02 -3.24 3.91
CA SER A 68 4.26 -2.14 2.97
C SER A 68 4.89 -2.61 1.66
N ARG A 69 5.86 -3.54 1.72
CA ARG A 69 6.42 -4.16 0.51
C ARG A 69 5.42 -5.02 -0.23
N TYR A 70 4.56 -5.71 0.49
CA TYR A 70 3.46 -6.46 -0.10
C TYR A 70 2.50 -5.52 -0.85
N GLY A 71 2.10 -4.42 -0.26
CA GLY A 71 1.28 -3.41 -0.91
C GLY A 71 1.96 -2.80 -2.15
N ALA A 72 3.27 -2.52 -2.07
CA ALA A 72 4.05 -2.06 -3.23
C ALA A 72 4.07 -3.11 -4.36
N ALA A 73 4.25 -4.39 -4.02
CA ALA A 73 4.19 -5.48 -5.00
C ALA A 73 2.79 -5.61 -5.63
N CYS A 74 1.72 -5.45 -4.83
CA CYS A 74 0.35 -5.38 -5.34
C CYS A 74 0.17 -4.22 -6.32
N THR A 75 0.69 -3.03 -6.00
CA THR A 75 0.61 -1.86 -6.88
C THR A 75 1.28 -2.12 -8.22
N VAL A 76 2.49 -2.70 -8.21
CA VAL A 76 3.21 -3.08 -9.44
C VAL A 76 2.40 -4.10 -10.25
N PHE A 77 1.90 -5.13 -9.60
CA PHE A 77 1.16 -6.22 -10.25
C PHE A 77 -0.14 -5.72 -10.88
N GLU A 78 -0.95 -5.00 -10.11
CA GLU A 78 -2.25 -4.47 -10.56
C GLU A 78 -2.08 -3.39 -11.66
N THR A 79 -0.97 -2.66 -11.66
CA THR A 79 -0.68 -1.68 -12.71
C THR A 79 -0.19 -2.33 -14.01
N LEU A 80 0.68 -3.34 -13.93
CA LEU A 80 1.37 -3.86 -15.11
C LEU A 80 0.82 -5.21 -15.61
N ILE A 81 0.41 -6.07 -14.70
CA ILE A 81 0.06 -7.46 -15.02
C ILE A 81 -1.44 -7.61 -15.21
N THR A 82 -2.23 -7.08 -14.29
CA THR A 82 -3.70 -7.20 -14.33
C THR A 82 -4.29 -6.66 -15.64
N PRO A 83 -3.94 -5.47 -16.14
CA PRO A 83 -4.49 -4.96 -17.40
C PRO A 83 -4.09 -5.78 -18.62
N LYS A 84 -2.90 -6.37 -18.58
CA LYS A 84 -2.35 -7.11 -19.72
C LYS A 84 -2.87 -8.54 -19.82
N TYR A 85 -3.04 -9.21 -18.68
CA TYR A 85 -3.34 -10.64 -18.62
C TYR A 85 -4.70 -10.97 -18.02
N GLY A 86 -5.41 -10.00 -17.44
CA GLY A 86 -6.70 -10.20 -16.76
C GLY A 86 -6.58 -10.97 -15.43
N ILE A 87 -5.36 -11.16 -14.93
CA ILE A 87 -5.11 -11.85 -13.66
C ILE A 87 -5.29 -10.85 -12.51
N LYS A 88 -6.06 -11.23 -11.50
CA LYS A 88 -6.34 -10.41 -10.32
C LYS A 88 -5.76 -11.04 -9.07
N LEU A 89 -5.47 -10.21 -8.07
CA LEU A 89 -4.89 -10.64 -6.79
C LEU A 89 -5.92 -10.97 -5.70
N ASP A 90 -7.23 -10.86 -5.98
CA ASP A 90 -8.28 -11.04 -4.96
C ASP A 90 -8.19 -12.38 -4.21
N ASN A 91 -7.79 -13.43 -4.91
CA ASN A 91 -7.66 -14.77 -4.33
C ASN A 91 -6.21 -15.19 -4.07
N ASN A 92 -5.28 -14.22 -4.03
CA ASN A 92 -3.89 -14.54 -3.75
C ASN A 92 -3.72 -14.95 -2.27
N SER A 93 -3.38 -16.20 -2.06
CA SER A 93 -3.11 -16.77 -0.72
C SER A 93 -1.61 -16.80 -0.37
N TYR A 94 -0.74 -16.34 -1.26
CA TYR A 94 0.69 -16.28 -0.95
C TYR A 94 0.96 -15.23 0.13
N ARG A 95 1.61 -15.66 1.21
CA ARG A 95 2.03 -14.80 2.31
C ARG A 95 3.52 -14.94 2.51
N TYR A 96 4.20 -13.83 2.38
CA TYR A 96 5.63 -13.78 2.61
C TYR A 96 5.90 -13.78 4.11
N ALA A 97 6.56 -14.82 4.60
CA ALA A 97 7.06 -14.86 5.96
C ALA A 97 8.39 -14.09 6.00
N VAL A 98 8.38 -12.94 6.66
CA VAL A 98 9.60 -12.17 6.84
C VAL A 98 10.40 -12.80 7.98
N GLU A 99 11.56 -13.32 7.66
CA GLU A 99 12.53 -13.67 8.68
C GLU A 99 13.06 -12.37 9.30
N ASN A 100 13.01 -12.30 10.62
CA ASN A 100 13.48 -11.16 11.39
C ASN A 100 15.01 -11.16 11.34
N THR A 101 15.58 -10.60 10.28
CA THR A 101 17.02 -10.39 10.21
C THR A 101 17.36 -9.17 11.05
N SER A 102 18.49 -9.18 11.72
CA SER A 102 18.98 -8.19 12.70
C SER A 102 19.02 -6.73 12.21
N THR A 103 18.69 -6.45 10.98
CA THR A 103 18.69 -5.12 10.37
C THR A 103 17.30 -4.52 10.19
N SER A 104 16.22 -5.21 10.53
CA SER A 104 14.87 -4.71 10.37
C SER A 104 14.08 -4.87 11.67
N ALA A 105 14.19 -3.85 12.52
CA ALA A 105 13.51 -3.79 13.80
C ALA A 105 11.98 -3.72 13.62
N TYR A 106 11.50 -3.32 12.45
CA TYR A 106 10.09 -3.11 12.17
C TYR A 106 9.69 -3.87 10.92
N CYS A 107 8.85 -4.86 11.12
CA CYS A 107 8.22 -5.64 10.07
C CYS A 107 6.82 -6.03 10.52
N THR A 108 5.82 -5.53 9.82
CA THR A 108 4.44 -5.98 9.98
C THR A 108 4.23 -7.22 9.12
N PRO A 109 4.10 -8.41 9.71
CA PRO A 109 3.90 -9.63 8.95
C PRO A 109 2.69 -9.53 8.02
N VAL A 110 2.80 -10.12 6.84
CA VAL A 110 1.65 -10.23 5.92
C VAL A 110 0.78 -11.39 6.37
N THR A 111 -0.48 -11.10 6.66
CA THR A 111 -1.47 -12.06 7.14
C THR A 111 -2.69 -12.08 6.23
N ASP A 112 -3.58 -13.08 6.41
CA ASP A 112 -4.85 -13.12 5.68
C ASP A 112 -5.76 -11.94 6.05
N ALA A 113 -5.62 -11.39 7.26
CA ALA A 113 -6.38 -10.24 7.72
C ALA A 113 -5.91 -8.92 7.08
N ASN A 114 -4.60 -8.68 6.95
CA ASN A 114 -4.07 -7.39 6.51
C ASN A 114 -3.72 -7.34 5.02
N ALA A 115 -3.50 -8.46 4.35
CA ALA A 115 -3.20 -8.50 2.92
C ALA A 115 -4.30 -7.86 2.04
N PRO A 116 -5.60 -8.07 2.30
CA PRO A 116 -6.67 -7.40 1.57
C PRO A 116 -6.64 -5.88 1.73
N VAL A 117 -6.30 -5.37 2.92
CA VAL A 117 -6.15 -3.93 3.17
C VAL A 117 -5.04 -3.33 2.31
N ALA A 118 -3.89 -4.01 2.23
CA ALA A 118 -2.78 -3.57 1.39
C ALA A 118 -3.11 -3.63 -0.11
N LEU A 119 -3.83 -4.66 -0.56
CA LEU A 119 -4.33 -4.75 -1.94
C LEU A 119 -5.30 -3.60 -2.26
N LYS A 120 -6.21 -3.27 -1.33
CA LYS A 120 -7.15 -2.16 -1.48
C LYS A 120 -6.41 -0.82 -1.54
N ALA A 121 -5.40 -0.62 -0.69
CA ALA A 121 -4.54 0.57 -0.74
C ALA A 121 -3.83 0.73 -2.10
N ALA A 122 -3.36 -0.38 -2.67
CA ALA A 122 -2.75 -0.41 -3.99
C ALA A 122 -3.75 0.00 -5.09
N ARG A 123 -4.97 -0.52 -5.07
CA ARG A 123 -6.01 -0.19 -6.03
C ARG A 123 -6.42 1.27 -5.96
N TYR A 124 -6.63 1.81 -4.78
CA TYR A 124 -6.91 3.23 -4.59
C TYR A 124 -5.76 4.12 -5.09
N ALA A 125 -4.52 3.69 -4.92
CA ALA A 125 -3.36 4.41 -5.45
C ALA A 125 -3.27 4.39 -6.98
N ILE A 126 -3.79 3.36 -7.63
CA ILE A 126 -3.88 3.28 -9.09
C ILE A 126 -5.00 4.17 -9.61
N GLU A 127 -6.14 4.20 -8.93
CA GLU A 127 -7.28 5.04 -9.27
C GLU A 127 -6.98 6.53 -9.06
N ASN A 128 -6.26 6.86 -7.99
CA ASN A 128 -5.90 8.23 -7.61
C ASN A 128 -4.38 8.38 -7.44
N PRO A 129 -3.60 8.41 -8.53
CA PRO A 129 -2.15 8.22 -8.48
C PRO A 129 -1.36 9.34 -7.81
N TYR A 130 -2.01 10.43 -7.41
CA TYR A 130 -1.38 11.59 -6.76
C TYR A 130 -2.09 12.04 -5.48
N GLU A 131 -3.15 11.36 -5.09
CA GLU A 131 -3.99 11.78 -3.98
C GLU A 131 -4.16 10.64 -2.98
N VAL A 132 -4.06 10.98 -1.71
CA VAL A 132 -4.26 10.01 -0.63
C VAL A 132 -5.75 9.74 -0.49
N THR A 133 -6.11 8.47 -0.50
CA THR A 133 -7.47 8.01 -0.19
C THR A 133 -7.53 7.62 1.27
N ASP A 134 -8.47 8.19 2.01
CA ASP A 134 -8.72 7.82 3.41
C ASP A 134 -9.24 6.38 3.49
N MET A 135 -8.57 5.57 4.28
CA MET A 135 -8.89 4.16 4.52
C MET A 135 -9.24 3.89 5.98
N SER A 136 -9.57 4.90 6.76
CA SER A 136 -9.89 4.76 8.20
C SER A 136 -11.05 3.80 8.46
N ASP A 137 -11.98 3.68 7.52
CA ASP A 137 -13.13 2.78 7.60
C ASP A 137 -12.84 1.34 7.12
N VAL A 138 -11.66 1.12 6.54
CA VAL A 138 -11.26 -0.21 6.05
C VAL A 138 -10.79 -1.05 7.22
N LYS A 139 -11.53 -2.09 7.53
CA LYS A 139 -11.18 -3.03 8.61
C LYS A 139 -10.22 -4.10 8.10
N GLU A 140 -9.36 -4.58 9.01
CA GLU A 140 -8.65 -5.83 8.79
C GLU A 140 -9.66 -6.98 8.64
N ASP A 141 -9.38 -7.89 7.71
CA ASP A 141 -10.20 -9.10 7.55
C ASP A 141 -9.78 -10.12 8.63
N LEU A 142 -10.20 -9.86 9.86
CA LEU A 142 -10.00 -10.80 10.94
C LEU A 142 -10.85 -12.05 10.69
N PRO A 143 -10.40 -13.26 11.09
CA PRO A 143 -11.22 -14.47 11.00
C PRO A 143 -12.56 -14.23 11.71
N GLY A 144 -13.65 -14.17 10.94
CA GLY A 144 -14.98 -13.78 11.41
C GLY A 144 -15.42 -12.36 11.08
N ASN A 145 -14.58 -11.55 10.42
CA ASN A 145 -14.90 -10.23 9.90
C ASN A 145 -14.54 -10.18 8.42
N SER A 146 -15.38 -10.73 7.57
CA SER A 146 -15.21 -10.58 6.11
C SER A 146 -15.26 -9.11 5.75
N ILE A 147 -14.28 -8.63 5.00
CA ILE A 147 -14.36 -7.30 4.37
C ILE A 147 -15.47 -7.37 3.32
N GLY A 148 -16.61 -6.82 3.68
CA GLY A 148 -17.83 -6.84 2.91
C GLY A 148 -18.57 -8.17 3.09
N ASP A 149 -19.71 -8.09 3.74
CA ASP A 149 -20.75 -9.10 3.61
C ASP A 149 -21.06 -9.26 2.11
N VAL A 150 -20.36 -10.18 1.47
CA VAL A 150 -20.92 -10.82 0.30
C VAL A 150 -21.96 -11.75 0.90
N ASP A 151 -23.21 -11.30 0.90
CA ASP A 151 -24.35 -12.17 1.12
C ASP A 151 -24.23 -13.34 0.12
N TYR A 152 -23.61 -14.41 0.56
CA TYR A 152 -23.82 -15.69 -0.07
C TYR A 152 -25.26 -16.08 0.27
N GLU A 153 -26.19 -15.73 -0.60
CA GLU A 153 -27.47 -16.40 -0.59
C GLU A 153 -27.15 -17.90 -0.66
N GLU A 154 -27.40 -18.60 0.43
CA GLU A 154 -27.42 -20.05 0.44
C GLU A 154 -28.40 -20.50 -0.66
N GLY A 155 -27.82 -20.95 -1.77
CA GLY A 155 -28.59 -21.57 -2.82
C GLY A 155 -29.44 -22.68 -2.21
N SER A 156 -30.74 -22.46 -2.17
CA SER A 156 -31.76 -23.45 -1.82
C SER A 156 -31.47 -24.72 -2.55
N LYS A 157 -31.15 -25.75 -1.79
CA LYS A 157 -31.17 -27.14 -2.28
C LYS A 157 -32.61 -27.53 -2.52
N GLU A 158 -33.01 -27.63 -3.76
CA GLU A 158 -34.03 -28.58 -4.20
C GLU A 158 -33.37 -29.85 -4.74
#